data_d7fe4ed9f4dc640f812b1f0e97de3eb3
#
_entry.id   d7fe4ed9f4dc640f812b1f0e97de3eb3
#
_cell.length_a   1.000
_cell.length_b   1.000
_cell.length_c   1.000
_cell.angle_alpha   90.00
_cell.angle_beta   90.00
_cell.angle_gamma   90.00
#
_symmetry.space_group_name_H-M   'P 1'
#
loop_
_entity.id
_entity.type
_entity.pdbx_description
1 polymer ?
#
loop_
_entity_poly.entity_id
_entity_poly.type
_entity_poly.pdbx_seq_one_letter_code
_entity_poly.pdbx_strand_id
1 'polypeptide(L)'
;MRNEIYFCGLFPRDGYNCGMKSSAIRAGYLRVLPVFLLVLVCGCASQKEPAISSATAKPDSPASPAIAAASSPKTPKSAATAESKEWRSLFDGQTLKGWAITDFGGHGDVNVSDGRIILGNGVMTGVTWTSDIPRMNYEVELEAMRVDGSDFFCGLTFPVGKDPCSLIVGGWGGSLVGLSSLDGEDASSNETTKFMNFENGRWYKIRLVVKPNKIQAWIDDEKLVDVVTTDRKISIRFEVELSVPFGIATYSTTGALRNIRVRQL
;
A
#
# COMPACT_ATOMS: atom_id res chain seq x y z
N MET A 1 24.72 -20.91 -10.33
CA MET A 1 24.77 -20.00 -11.49
C MET A 1 24.46 -18.62 -10.95
N ARG A 2 25.42 -17.72 -10.97
CA ARG A 2 25.28 -16.33 -10.51
C ARG A 2 24.81 -15.50 -11.69
N ASN A 3 23.68 -14.83 -11.57
CA ASN A 3 23.25 -13.82 -12.55
C ASN A 3 23.80 -12.46 -12.10
N GLU A 4 24.82 -11.99 -12.75
CA GLU A 4 25.29 -10.61 -12.66
C GLU A 4 24.48 -9.77 -13.65
N ILE A 5 23.81 -8.74 -13.16
CA ILE A 5 23.09 -7.76 -13.99
C ILE A 5 24.07 -6.62 -14.27
N TYR A 6 24.49 -6.50 -15.53
CA TYR A 6 25.31 -5.38 -16.01
C TYR A 6 24.42 -4.18 -16.30
N PHE A 7 24.70 -3.07 -15.62
CA PHE A 7 24.21 -1.76 -16.02
C PHE A 7 25.10 -1.19 -17.12
N CYS A 8 24.58 -1.03 -18.32
CA CYS A 8 25.25 -0.37 -19.42
C CYS A 8 24.79 1.10 -19.47
N GLY A 9 25.59 2.01 -18.91
CA GLY A 9 25.41 3.46 -19.05
C GLY A 9 26.22 3.95 -20.25
N LEU A 10 25.55 4.47 -21.27
CA LEU A 10 26.17 5.23 -22.36
C LEU A 10 26.42 6.68 -21.90
N PHE A 11 27.69 7.09 -21.89
CA PHE A 11 28.08 8.50 -21.89
C PHE A 11 28.90 8.81 -23.16
N PRO A 12 28.66 9.96 -23.82
CA PRO A 12 29.48 10.38 -24.96
C PRO A 12 30.81 10.99 -24.51
N ARG A 13 31.79 10.80 -25.37
CA ARG A 13 33.18 11.29 -25.28
C ARG A 13 33.20 12.81 -25.37
N ASP A 14 33.97 13.44 -24.47
CA ASP A 14 34.90 14.50 -24.86
C ASP A 14 35.96 14.66 -23.79
N GLY A 15 37.21 14.73 -24.23
CA GLY A 15 38.37 14.62 -23.40
C GLY A 15 38.84 15.93 -22.76
N TYR A 16 39.35 15.85 -21.55
CA TYR A 16 40.41 16.71 -21.07
C TYR A 16 41.35 15.92 -20.13
N ASN A 17 42.61 15.99 -20.48
CA ASN A 17 43.77 15.40 -19.83
C ASN A 17 44.13 16.23 -18.59
N CYS A 18 44.25 15.65 -17.40
CA CYS A 18 45.02 16.25 -16.31
C CYS A 18 45.57 15.23 -15.32
N GLY A 19 46.82 15.33 -15.13
CA GLY A 19 47.88 14.64 -14.47
C GLY A 19 47.62 13.86 -13.19
N MET A 20 48.21 12.67 -13.16
CA MET A 20 48.42 11.79 -12.00
C MET A 20 49.36 12.41 -10.96
N LYS A 21 48.95 12.38 -9.68
CA LYS A 21 49.91 12.24 -8.57
C LYS A 21 49.45 11.08 -7.68
N SER A 22 50.27 10.02 -7.73
CA SER A 22 50.19 8.84 -6.89
C SER A 22 50.68 9.16 -5.48
N SER A 23 49.91 8.78 -4.47
CA SER A 23 50.36 8.64 -3.08
C SER A 23 49.93 7.28 -2.56
N ALA A 24 50.90 6.40 -2.40
CA ALA A 24 50.73 5.09 -1.80
C ALA A 24 50.56 5.21 -0.29
N ILE A 25 49.48 4.66 0.27
CA ILE A 25 49.34 4.43 1.71
C ILE A 25 49.26 2.90 1.93
N ARG A 26 50.20 2.44 2.77
CA ARG A 26 50.44 1.04 3.12
C ARG A 26 49.25 0.40 3.85
N ALA A 27 48.89 -0.80 3.41
CA ALA A 27 48.00 -1.72 4.10
C ALA A 27 48.60 -2.26 5.39
N GLY A 28 47.89 -2.08 6.50
CA GLY A 28 48.14 -2.80 7.75
C GLY A 28 47.12 -3.94 7.89
N TYR A 29 47.59 -5.17 7.78
CA TYR A 29 46.79 -6.36 8.07
C TYR A 29 46.71 -6.59 9.58
N LEU A 30 45.48 -6.53 10.13
CA LEU A 30 45.20 -7.05 11.47
C LEU A 30 44.37 -8.33 11.32
N ARG A 31 45.00 -9.46 11.61
CA ARG A 31 44.38 -10.79 11.69
C ARG A 31 43.65 -10.90 13.02
N VAL A 32 42.33 -11.16 12.97
CA VAL A 32 41.56 -11.62 14.15
C VAL A 32 41.04 -13.03 13.84
N LEU A 33 41.48 -13.99 14.67
CA LEU A 33 41.05 -15.39 14.64
C LEU A 33 39.60 -15.58 15.09
N PRO A 34 38.91 -16.58 14.56
CA PRO A 34 37.58 -16.96 15.07
C PRO A 34 37.71 -17.90 16.26
N VAL A 35 36.99 -17.56 17.34
CA VAL A 35 36.77 -18.47 18.46
C VAL A 35 35.53 -19.29 18.18
N PHE A 36 35.72 -20.59 17.96
CA PHE A 36 34.64 -21.58 17.97
C PHE A 36 34.24 -21.86 19.43
N LEU A 37 32.96 -21.68 19.77
CA LEU A 37 32.40 -22.25 20.98
C LEU A 37 31.30 -23.23 20.60
N LEU A 38 31.63 -24.50 20.78
CA LEU A 38 30.72 -25.64 20.63
C LEU A 38 30.02 -25.85 21.98
N VAL A 39 28.70 -25.78 22.03
CA VAL A 39 27.95 -26.29 23.15
C VAL A 39 26.89 -27.29 22.66
N LEU A 40 27.20 -28.56 22.90
CA LEU A 40 26.28 -29.67 22.82
C LEU A 40 25.57 -29.77 24.17
N VAL A 41 24.24 -29.77 24.22
CA VAL A 41 23.51 -30.49 25.29
C VAL A 41 22.24 -31.12 24.72
N CYS A 42 22.24 -32.42 24.83
CA CYS A 42 21.18 -33.37 24.62
C CYS A 42 20.15 -33.30 25.77
N GLY A 43 18.88 -33.51 25.49
CA GLY A 43 17.88 -33.67 26.56
C GLY A 43 16.51 -34.04 25.99
N CYS A 44 16.29 -35.34 25.78
CA CYS A 44 14.97 -35.93 25.60
C CYS A 44 14.21 -35.96 26.91
N ALA A 45 12.92 -35.58 26.90
CA ALA A 45 11.94 -36.17 27.81
C ALA A 45 10.55 -36.10 27.21
N SER A 46 10.01 -37.28 27.00
CA SER A 46 8.67 -37.65 26.62
C SER A 46 7.77 -37.72 27.86
N GLN A 47 6.53 -37.23 27.80
CA GLN A 47 5.40 -37.80 28.60
C GLN A 47 4.08 -37.16 28.09
N LYS A 48 3.28 -37.96 27.44
CA LYS A 48 2.10 -38.74 27.87
C LYS A 48 0.79 -37.94 28.03
N GLU A 49 -0.10 -38.20 27.04
CA GLU A 49 -1.57 -38.00 27.16
C GLU A 49 -2.16 -38.80 28.33
N PRO A 50 -3.36 -38.42 28.77
CA PRO A 50 -4.43 -39.40 28.78
C PRO A 50 -5.74 -38.91 28.15
N ALA A 51 -6.32 -39.79 27.34
CA ALA A 51 -7.70 -39.80 26.91
C ALA A 51 -8.61 -40.32 28.02
N ILE A 52 -9.90 -40.13 27.83
CA ILE A 52 -11.14 -40.81 28.38
C ILE A 52 -12.12 -39.67 28.77
N SER A 53 -13.40 -39.62 28.42
CA SER A 53 -14.41 -40.62 28.12
C SER A 53 -15.71 -39.92 27.67
N SER A 54 -16.39 -40.57 26.78
CA SER A 54 -17.75 -40.39 26.31
C SER A 54 -18.82 -40.42 27.44
N ALA A 55 -19.88 -39.60 27.27
CA ALA A 55 -21.22 -39.99 27.75
C ALA A 55 -22.31 -39.37 26.85
N THR A 56 -23.04 -40.29 26.26
CA THR A 56 -24.27 -40.20 25.51
C THR A 56 -25.47 -39.95 26.42
N ALA A 57 -26.39 -39.06 26.05
CA ALA A 57 -27.81 -39.23 26.36
C ALA A 57 -28.70 -38.29 25.53
N LYS A 58 -29.56 -38.86 24.76
CA LYS A 58 -30.86 -38.43 24.24
C LYS A 58 -31.89 -39.35 24.93
N PRO A 59 -33.22 -39.13 25.03
CA PRO A 59 -34.12 -38.29 24.21
C PRO A 59 -35.18 -37.52 25.04
N ASP A 60 -35.99 -36.66 24.45
CA ASP A 60 -37.44 -36.80 24.34
C ASP A 60 -38.11 -35.50 23.82
N SER A 61 -38.87 -35.70 22.77
CA SER A 61 -39.96 -34.83 22.31
C SER A 61 -41.27 -35.41 22.85
N PRO A 62 -42.36 -34.63 23.14
CA PRO A 62 -43.28 -34.32 22.04
C PRO A 62 -44.15 -33.04 22.21
N ALA A 63 -44.83 -32.76 21.13
CA ALA A 63 -46.15 -32.13 20.98
C ALA A 63 -46.26 -30.64 20.58
N SER A 64 -46.61 -30.48 19.34
CA SER A 64 -47.40 -29.38 18.79
C SER A 64 -48.85 -29.48 19.28
N PRO A 65 -49.65 -28.35 19.36
CA PRO A 65 -50.41 -27.97 18.14
C PRO A 65 -50.76 -26.46 17.97
N ALA A 66 -51.13 -26.19 16.70
CA ALA A 66 -52.19 -25.32 16.23
C ALA A 66 -51.95 -23.81 15.98
N ILE A 67 -51.78 -23.49 14.73
CA ILE A 67 -52.60 -22.61 13.85
C ILE A 67 -53.08 -21.29 14.47
N ALA A 68 -52.58 -20.19 13.98
CA ALA A 68 -53.32 -18.94 13.76
C ALA A 68 -52.75 -18.15 12.56
N ALA A 69 -53.67 -17.65 11.78
CA ALA A 69 -53.56 -17.16 10.42
C ALA A 69 -52.80 -15.86 10.22
N ALA A 70 -52.20 -15.77 9.05
CA ALA A 70 -52.12 -14.66 8.11
C ALA A 70 -51.94 -13.23 8.64
N SER A 71 -50.74 -12.70 8.44
CA SER A 71 -50.59 -11.36 7.88
C SER A 71 -49.28 -11.34 7.06
N SER A 72 -49.45 -11.12 5.74
CA SER A 72 -48.32 -10.92 4.81
C SER A 72 -47.48 -9.73 5.25
N PRO A 73 -46.15 -9.88 5.42
CA PRO A 73 -45.33 -8.69 5.54
C PRO A 73 -45.17 -8.09 4.15
N LYS A 74 -45.64 -6.85 3.99
CA LYS A 74 -45.26 -5.96 2.88
C LYS A 74 -43.72 -6.00 2.76
N THR A 75 -43.25 -6.49 1.64
CA THR A 75 -41.87 -6.32 1.21
C THR A 75 -41.44 -4.87 1.38
N PRO A 76 -40.43 -4.52 2.16
CA PRO A 76 -39.90 -3.18 2.10
C PRO A 76 -39.29 -3.02 0.72
N LYS A 77 -39.90 -2.19 -0.11
CA LYS A 77 -39.32 -1.65 -1.33
C LYS A 77 -37.95 -1.09 -0.93
N SER A 78 -36.89 -1.76 -1.34
CA SER A 78 -35.54 -1.25 -1.21
C SER A 78 -35.54 0.16 -1.81
N ALA A 79 -35.58 1.16 -0.94
CA ALA A 79 -35.24 2.51 -1.33
C ALA A 79 -33.81 2.44 -1.82
N ALA A 80 -33.61 2.55 -3.13
CA ALA A 80 -32.30 2.89 -3.68
C ALA A 80 -31.90 4.18 -2.97
N THR A 81 -31.00 4.03 -2.01
CA THR A 81 -30.38 5.14 -1.30
C THR A 81 -29.73 5.98 -2.40
N ALA A 82 -30.22 7.21 -2.59
CA ALA A 82 -29.51 8.18 -3.42
C ALA A 82 -28.09 8.25 -2.86
N GLU A 83 -27.13 7.73 -3.61
CA GLU A 83 -25.72 7.73 -3.22
C GLU A 83 -25.34 9.18 -2.94
N SER A 84 -25.01 9.47 -1.70
CA SER A 84 -24.72 10.83 -1.28
C SER A 84 -23.44 11.29 -1.95
N LYS A 85 -23.51 12.39 -2.72
CA LYS A 85 -22.34 13.10 -3.25
C LYS A 85 -21.47 13.73 -2.15
N GLU A 86 -21.78 13.43 -0.89
CA GLU A 86 -21.08 13.92 0.27
C GLU A 86 -19.76 13.16 0.50
N TRP A 87 -18.77 13.88 1.01
CA TRP A 87 -17.49 13.30 1.40
C TRP A 87 -17.66 12.43 2.64
N ARG A 88 -17.22 11.18 2.54
CA ARG A 88 -17.04 10.27 3.66
C ARG A 88 -15.57 10.31 4.09
N SER A 89 -15.33 10.69 5.35
CA SER A 89 -13.98 10.58 5.93
C SER A 89 -13.60 9.12 6.12
N LEU A 90 -12.39 8.78 5.74
CA LEU A 90 -11.77 7.46 5.99
C LEU A 90 -10.79 7.48 7.15
N PHE A 91 -10.48 8.66 7.70
CA PHE A 91 -9.59 8.81 8.85
C PHE A 91 -10.16 9.85 9.82
N ASP A 92 -10.28 9.47 11.08
CA ASP A 92 -10.85 10.30 12.15
C ASP A 92 -9.85 11.27 12.80
N GLY A 93 -8.57 11.20 12.39
CA GLY A 93 -7.49 11.98 12.99
C GLY A 93 -6.96 11.44 14.32
N GLN A 94 -7.50 10.34 14.83
CA GLN A 94 -7.18 9.84 16.18
C GLN A 94 -6.80 8.37 16.20
N THR A 95 -7.41 7.54 15.35
CA THR A 95 -7.26 6.09 15.38
C THR A 95 -7.09 5.49 14.00
N LEU A 96 -6.58 4.26 13.92
CA LEU A 96 -6.56 3.47 12.69
C LEU A 96 -7.90 2.73 12.46
N LYS A 97 -9.02 3.23 12.98
CA LYS A 97 -10.32 2.59 12.78
C LYS A 97 -10.65 2.47 11.29
N GLY A 98 -10.91 1.23 10.85
CA GLY A 98 -11.16 0.90 9.44
C GLY A 98 -9.89 0.70 8.60
N TRP A 99 -8.71 0.88 9.18
CA TRP A 99 -7.42 0.59 8.58
C TRP A 99 -6.74 -0.58 9.28
N ALA A 100 -6.12 -1.46 8.51
CA ALA A 100 -5.16 -2.45 9.00
C ALA A 100 -3.75 -2.00 8.61
N ILE A 101 -2.78 -2.24 9.46
CA ILE A 101 -1.36 -2.14 9.08
C ILE A 101 -1.12 -3.22 8.03
N THR A 102 -0.57 -2.85 6.89
CA THR A 102 -0.28 -3.78 5.80
C THR A 102 0.96 -4.59 6.17
N ASP A 103 0.84 -5.91 6.16
CA ASP A 103 1.92 -6.83 6.57
C ASP A 103 2.97 -6.99 5.44
N PHE A 104 3.58 -5.89 5.04
CA PHE A 104 4.73 -5.93 4.15
C PHE A 104 5.96 -6.46 4.89
N GLY A 105 6.72 -7.34 4.24
CA GLY A 105 7.98 -7.80 4.80
C GLY A 105 8.95 -6.62 5.03
N GLY A 106 9.42 -6.44 6.27
CA GLY A 106 10.35 -5.36 6.64
C GLY A 106 9.72 -3.97 6.70
N HIS A 107 8.42 -3.89 7.01
CA HIS A 107 7.75 -2.61 7.24
C HIS A 107 8.27 -1.90 8.50
N GLY A 108 8.22 -0.58 8.50
CA GLY A 108 8.45 0.25 9.68
C GLY A 108 7.21 0.33 10.58
N ASP A 109 7.34 1.05 11.68
CA ASP A 109 6.23 1.27 12.60
C ASP A 109 5.13 2.12 11.96
N VAL A 110 3.88 1.80 12.27
CA VAL A 110 2.72 2.60 11.90
C VAL A 110 2.04 3.10 13.18
N ASN A 111 1.86 4.40 13.28
CA ASN A 111 1.19 5.01 14.42
C ASN A 111 0.33 6.21 14.00
N VAL A 112 -0.50 6.68 14.94
CA VAL A 112 -1.29 7.91 14.77
C VAL A 112 -0.78 8.94 15.80
N SER A 113 -0.40 10.10 15.31
CA SER A 113 0.04 11.24 16.15
C SER A 113 -0.33 12.55 15.49
N ASP A 114 -0.78 13.52 16.30
CA ASP A 114 -1.08 14.89 15.85
C ASP A 114 -2.03 14.97 14.65
N GLY A 115 -3.07 14.13 14.63
CA GLY A 115 -4.09 14.13 13.57
C GLY A 115 -3.63 13.51 12.25
N ARG A 116 -2.57 12.69 12.26
CA ARG A 116 -1.99 12.07 11.07
C ARG A 116 -1.59 10.61 11.32
N ILE A 117 -1.66 9.80 10.28
CA ILE A 117 -1.05 8.46 10.25
C ILE A 117 0.41 8.64 9.87
N ILE A 118 1.32 8.10 10.64
CA ILE A 118 2.75 8.06 10.36
C ILE A 118 3.10 6.65 9.88
N LEU A 119 3.65 6.57 8.69
CA LEU A 119 4.23 5.36 8.11
C LEU A 119 5.75 5.45 8.27
N GLY A 120 6.29 4.74 9.26
CA GLY A 120 7.73 4.75 9.54
C GLY A 120 8.56 4.17 8.39
N ASN A 121 9.84 4.51 8.37
CA ASN A 121 10.77 4.01 7.36
C ASN A 121 10.87 2.47 7.43
N GLY A 122 10.74 1.83 6.29
CA GLY A 122 10.86 0.39 6.08
C GLY A 122 11.14 0.11 4.61
N VAL A 123 11.35 -1.15 4.24
CA VAL A 123 11.41 -1.52 2.82
C VAL A 123 10.12 -1.06 2.14
N MET A 124 8.99 -1.41 2.74
CA MET A 124 7.68 -0.87 2.39
C MET A 124 6.84 -0.79 3.66
N THR A 125 6.16 0.32 3.90
CA THR A 125 5.27 0.50 5.06
C THR A 125 3.93 1.03 4.57
N GLY A 126 2.81 0.52 5.09
CA GLY A 126 1.51 0.95 4.60
C GLY A 126 0.34 0.59 5.51
N VAL A 127 -0.82 1.12 5.11
CA VAL A 127 -2.12 0.81 5.69
C VAL A 127 -3.12 0.45 4.59
N THR A 128 -3.97 -0.53 4.87
CA THR A 128 -5.01 -1.01 3.95
C THR A 128 -6.39 -0.81 4.56
N TRP A 129 -7.30 -0.24 3.80
CA TRP A 129 -8.69 -0.01 4.20
C TRP A 129 -9.46 -1.33 4.22
N THR A 130 -10.12 -1.63 5.34
CA THR A 130 -10.77 -2.94 5.59
C THR A 130 -12.28 -2.93 5.38
N SER A 131 -12.87 -1.78 5.08
CA SER A 131 -14.31 -1.63 4.87
C SER A 131 -14.62 -1.35 3.39
N ASP A 132 -15.88 -1.22 3.04
CA ASP A 132 -16.31 -0.97 1.67
C ASP A 132 -15.77 0.35 1.12
N ILE A 133 -15.34 0.30 -0.14
CA ILE A 133 -14.85 1.42 -0.93
C ILE A 133 -15.53 1.42 -2.30
N PRO A 134 -15.94 2.58 -2.85
CA PRO A 134 -16.45 2.66 -4.21
C PRO A 134 -15.42 2.13 -5.22
N ARG A 135 -15.89 1.37 -6.22
CA ARG A 135 -15.00 0.77 -7.21
C ARG A 135 -14.99 1.49 -8.56
N MET A 136 -15.94 2.41 -8.76
CA MET A 136 -16.08 3.19 -9.99
C MET A 136 -16.89 4.46 -9.72
N ASN A 137 -16.71 5.50 -10.54
CA ASN A 137 -17.38 6.79 -10.40
C ASN A 137 -17.18 7.44 -9.03
N TYR A 138 -15.96 7.54 -8.60
CA TYR A 138 -15.65 8.10 -7.29
C TYR A 138 -14.45 9.03 -7.33
N GLU A 139 -14.29 9.76 -6.26
CA GLU A 139 -13.19 10.68 -6.03
C GLU A 139 -12.61 10.44 -4.64
N VAL A 140 -11.30 10.45 -4.55
CA VAL A 140 -10.51 10.39 -3.33
C VAL A 140 -9.74 11.69 -3.17
N GLU A 141 -9.70 12.22 -1.97
CA GLU A 141 -8.75 13.27 -1.57
C GLU A 141 -8.01 12.84 -0.31
N LEU A 142 -6.75 13.17 -0.24
CA LEU A 142 -5.93 13.05 0.96
C LEU A 142 -4.80 14.07 0.92
N GLU A 143 -4.17 14.27 2.06
CA GLU A 143 -2.90 14.98 2.13
C GLU A 143 -1.81 14.02 2.57
N ALA A 144 -0.66 14.07 1.86
CA ALA A 144 0.51 13.27 2.17
C ALA A 144 1.76 14.14 2.26
N MET A 145 2.71 13.72 3.07
CA MET A 145 3.97 14.40 3.30
C MET A 145 5.11 13.38 3.36
N ARG A 146 6.20 13.65 2.69
CA ARG A 146 7.46 12.97 2.93
C ARG A 146 8.12 13.60 4.15
N VAL A 147 8.16 12.86 5.27
CA VAL A 147 8.77 13.32 6.52
C VAL A 147 10.27 13.20 6.42
N ASP A 148 10.74 12.04 5.94
CA ASP A 148 12.15 11.73 5.74
C ASP A 148 12.29 10.65 4.68
N GLY A 149 13.45 10.56 4.05
CA GLY A 149 13.72 9.62 2.95
C GLY A 149 13.70 10.28 1.58
N SER A 150 13.79 9.47 0.53
CA SER A 150 14.00 9.97 -0.84
C SER A 150 13.23 9.19 -1.92
N ASP A 151 12.27 8.36 -1.54
CA ASP A 151 11.43 7.65 -2.51
C ASP A 151 9.95 7.97 -2.28
N PHE A 152 9.03 7.15 -2.81
CA PHE A 152 7.61 7.50 -2.76
C PHE A 152 7.08 7.52 -1.31
N PHE A 153 6.37 8.60 -1.02
CA PHE A 153 5.74 8.85 0.27
C PHE A 153 4.22 8.64 0.23
N CYS A 154 3.67 8.39 -0.96
CA CYS A 154 2.29 8.00 -1.18
C CYS A 154 2.17 7.14 -2.43
N GLY A 155 2.16 5.82 -2.24
CA GLY A 155 1.72 4.85 -3.23
C GLY A 155 0.27 4.50 -2.93
N LEU A 156 -0.69 5.21 -3.56
CA LEU A 156 -2.10 5.02 -3.36
C LEU A 156 -2.62 3.90 -4.27
N THR A 157 -2.91 2.75 -3.71
CA THR A 157 -3.61 1.65 -4.42
C THR A 157 -5.12 1.84 -4.32
N PHE A 158 -5.82 1.70 -5.44
CA PHE A 158 -7.25 1.99 -5.55
C PHE A 158 -7.94 1.11 -6.60
N PRO A 159 -9.25 0.84 -6.49
CA PRO A 159 -9.97 0.03 -7.45
C PRO A 159 -10.41 0.81 -8.71
N VAL A 160 -10.32 0.14 -9.86
CA VAL A 160 -10.89 0.56 -11.15
C VAL A 160 -11.81 -0.57 -11.63
N GLY A 161 -13.05 -0.55 -11.17
CA GLY A 161 -13.98 -1.67 -11.34
C GLY A 161 -13.52 -2.89 -10.52
N LYS A 162 -13.19 -3.96 -11.22
CA LYS A 162 -12.66 -5.20 -10.59
C LYS A 162 -11.14 -5.20 -10.43
N ASP A 163 -10.45 -4.37 -11.20
CA ASP A 163 -8.98 -4.36 -11.27
C ASP A 163 -8.42 -3.27 -10.34
N PRO A 164 -7.29 -3.51 -9.66
CA PRO A 164 -6.60 -2.47 -8.90
C PRO A 164 -5.63 -1.67 -9.77
N CYS A 165 -5.36 -0.43 -9.37
CA CYS A 165 -4.31 0.43 -9.91
C CYS A 165 -3.60 1.15 -8.77
N SER A 166 -2.39 1.66 -8.98
CA SER A 166 -1.69 2.49 -7.99
C SER A 166 -1.27 3.83 -8.59
N LEU A 167 -1.49 4.91 -7.85
CA LEU A 167 -0.91 6.22 -8.12
C LEU A 167 0.35 6.35 -7.26
N ILE A 168 1.49 6.48 -7.89
CA ILE A 168 2.78 6.69 -7.23
C ILE A 168 3.07 8.18 -7.16
N VAL A 169 3.45 8.68 -5.99
CA VAL A 169 3.82 10.07 -5.74
C VAL A 169 5.20 10.13 -5.10
N GLY A 170 6.16 10.65 -5.82
CA GLY A 170 7.54 10.77 -5.41
C GLY A 170 8.36 9.48 -5.50
N GLY A 171 8.05 8.61 -6.47
CA GLY A 171 8.77 7.38 -6.68
C GLY A 171 10.08 7.52 -7.47
N TRP A 172 10.76 6.39 -7.66
CA TRP A 172 12.01 6.26 -8.41
C TRP A 172 13.06 7.30 -8.05
N GLY A 173 13.38 7.38 -6.77
CA GLY A 173 14.35 8.34 -6.26
C GLY A 173 13.75 9.72 -5.92
N GLY A 174 12.44 9.81 -5.77
CA GLY A 174 11.78 10.91 -5.07
C GLY A 174 11.00 11.91 -5.91
N SER A 175 11.00 11.81 -7.24
CA SER A 175 10.37 12.84 -8.09
C SER A 175 9.30 12.33 -9.06
N LEU A 176 9.19 11.02 -9.26
CA LEU A 176 8.28 10.47 -10.25
C LEU A 176 6.84 10.40 -9.73
N VAL A 177 5.90 10.79 -10.60
CA VAL A 177 4.45 10.61 -10.43
C VAL A 177 3.90 9.87 -11.63
N GLY A 178 3.02 8.89 -11.40
CA GLY A 178 2.37 8.15 -12.48
C GLY A 178 1.49 7.01 -11.98
N LEU A 179 0.73 6.43 -12.89
CA LEU A 179 -0.07 5.24 -12.62
C LEU A 179 0.75 3.97 -12.83
N SER A 180 0.61 3.03 -11.94
CA SER A 180 1.27 1.73 -12.00
C SER A 180 0.22 0.61 -11.77
N SER A 181 -0.20 -0.17 -12.81
CA SER A 181 0.36 -0.23 -14.16
C SER A 181 -0.73 -0.06 -15.22
N LEU A 182 -0.35 0.44 -16.37
CA LEU A 182 -1.18 0.52 -17.58
C LEU A 182 -0.58 -0.39 -18.65
N ASP A 183 -1.36 -1.36 -19.16
CA ASP A 183 -0.93 -2.33 -20.19
C ASP A 183 0.34 -3.11 -19.83
N GLY A 184 0.60 -3.28 -18.55
CA GLY A 184 1.78 -3.96 -18.01
C GLY A 184 2.98 -3.04 -17.75
N GLU A 185 2.91 -1.77 -18.17
CA GLU A 185 3.96 -0.76 -17.96
C GLU A 185 3.73 -0.03 -16.62
N ASP A 186 4.76 0.07 -15.81
CA ASP A 186 4.69 0.77 -14.53
C ASP A 186 4.76 2.31 -14.67
N ALA A 187 4.69 3.02 -13.54
CA ALA A 187 4.66 4.49 -13.52
C ALA A 187 5.90 5.14 -14.15
N SER A 188 7.01 4.41 -14.32
CA SER A 188 8.23 4.94 -14.95
C SER A 188 8.27 4.77 -16.48
N SER A 189 7.35 3.99 -17.05
CA SER A 189 7.45 3.53 -18.43
C SER A 189 6.22 3.83 -19.29
N ASN A 190 5.11 4.33 -18.69
CA ASN A 190 3.89 4.62 -19.44
C ASN A 190 3.64 6.11 -19.61
N GLU A 191 2.61 6.49 -20.38
CA GLU A 191 2.29 7.87 -20.73
C GLU A 191 1.93 8.78 -19.55
N THR A 192 1.66 8.21 -18.37
CA THR A 192 1.35 9.00 -17.17
C THR A 192 2.60 9.43 -16.40
N THR A 193 3.80 9.00 -16.83
CA THR A 193 5.08 9.38 -16.21
C THR A 193 5.24 10.89 -16.22
N LYS A 194 5.35 11.48 -15.03
CA LYS A 194 5.65 12.90 -14.80
C LYS A 194 6.71 13.02 -13.72
N PHE A 195 7.39 14.16 -13.69
CA PHE A 195 8.38 14.46 -12.68
C PHE A 195 8.00 15.77 -11.97
N MET A 196 8.03 15.73 -10.64
CA MET A 196 7.76 16.85 -9.76
C MET A 196 8.76 16.84 -8.60
N ASN A 197 9.25 18.01 -8.20
CA ASN A 197 10.09 18.11 -7.03
C ASN A 197 9.25 18.12 -5.75
N PHE A 198 9.61 17.24 -4.82
CA PHE A 198 8.96 17.13 -3.52
C PHE A 198 9.91 17.52 -2.40
N GLU A 199 9.46 18.43 -1.54
CA GLU A 199 10.19 18.87 -0.35
C GLU A 199 9.80 18.02 0.86
N ASN A 200 10.78 17.58 1.65
CA ASN A 200 10.49 16.90 2.92
C ASN A 200 9.85 17.91 3.90
N GLY A 201 8.89 17.45 4.69
CA GLY A 201 8.16 18.28 5.64
C GLY A 201 7.01 19.12 5.04
N ARG A 202 6.82 19.10 3.71
CA ARG A 202 5.72 19.79 3.05
C ARG A 202 4.52 18.84 2.84
N TRP A 203 3.30 19.31 3.13
CA TRP A 203 2.06 18.64 2.79
C TRP A 203 1.68 18.89 1.33
N TYR A 204 1.32 17.81 0.64
CA TYR A 204 0.81 17.82 -0.73
C TYR A 204 -0.63 17.30 -0.73
N LYS A 205 -1.56 18.06 -1.32
CA LYS A 205 -2.93 17.62 -1.53
C LYS A 205 -2.98 16.71 -2.74
N ILE A 206 -3.40 15.47 -2.56
CA ILE A 206 -3.54 14.48 -3.62
C ILE A 206 -5.02 14.28 -3.87
N ARG A 207 -5.43 14.39 -5.12
CA ARG A 207 -6.79 14.18 -5.57
C ARG A 207 -6.80 13.17 -6.71
N LEU A 208 -7.64 12.14 -6.61
CA LEU A 208 -7.81 11.08 -7.59
C LEU A 208 -9.28 10.98 -7.99
N VAL A 209 -9.55 10.92 -9.28
CA VAL A 209 -10.90 10.72 -9.85
C VAL A 209 -10.88 9.49 -10.75
N VAL A 210 -11.77 8.52 -10.44
CA VAL A 210 -11.94 7.29 -11.22
C VAL A 210 -13.32 7.29 -11.86
N LYS A 211 -13.34 7.29 -13.19
CA LYS A 211 -14.56 7.22 -14.03
C LYS A 211 -14.51 5.96 -14.90
N PRO A 212 -15.65 5.52 -15.49
CA PRO A 212 -15.69 4.28 -16.29
C PRO A 212 -14.66 4.19 -17.42
N ASN A 213 -14.26 5.31 -17.95
CA ASN A 213 -13.36 5.40 -19.10
C ASN A 213 -12.14 6.29 -18.88
N LYS A 214 -11.90 6.75 -17.64
CA LYS A 214 -10.85 7.75 -17.39
C LYS A 214 -10.37 7.72 -15.94
N ILE A 215 -9.05 7.87 -15.76
CA ILE A 215 -8.43 8.15 -14.48
C ILE A 215 -7.76 9.52 -14.56
N GLN A 216 -7.97 10.34 -13.54
CA GLN A 216 -7.35 11.66 -13.43
C GLN A 216 -6.76 11.82 -12.02
N ALA A 217 -5.57 12.44 -11.92
CA ALA A 217 -4.97 12.77 -10.64
C ALA A 217 -4.33 14.15 -10.65
N TRP A 218 -4.41 14.82 -9.50
CA TRP A 218 -3.82 16.11 -9.22
C TRP A 218 -2.95 16.05 -7.98
N ILE A 219 -1.89 16.81 -7.97
CA ILE A 219 -1.12 17.13 -6.78
C ILE A 219 -1.17 18.64 -6.61
N ASP A 220 -1.67 19.08 -5.45
CA ASP A 220 -2.11 20.45 -5.22
C ASP A 220 -3.11 20.87 -6.32
N ASP A 221 -2.84 21.91 -7.09
CA ASP A 221 -3.70 22.38 -8.17
C ASP A 221 -3.26 21.87 -9.57
N GLU A 222 -2.15 21.14 -9.66
CA GLU A 222 -1.60 20.65 -10.91
C GLU A 222 -2.17 19.28 -11.29
N LYS A 223 -2.78 19.18 -12.47
CA LYS A 223 -3.24 17.90 -13.01
C LYS A 223 -2.10 17.16 -13.70
N LEU A 224 -1.62 16.10 -13.06
CA LEU A 224 -0.48 15.31 -13.54
C LEU A 224 -0.91 14.06 -14.32
N VAL A 225 -2.09 13.52 -14.04
CA VAL A 225 -2.63 12.35 -14.73
C VAL A 225 -3.97 12.70 -15.37
N ASP A 226 -4.12 12.37 -16.65
CA ASP A 226 -5.39 12.45 -17.40
C ASP A 226 -5.37 11.40 -18.51
N VAL A 227 -5.75 10.16 -18.17
CA VAL A 227 -5.63 9.01 -19.06
C VAL A 227 -6.97 8.37 -19.34
N VAL A 228 -7.22 8.05 -20.62
CA VAL A 228 -8.37 7.24 -21.04
C VAL A 228 -8.05 5.77 -20.79
N THR A 229 -8.99 5.06 -20.16
CA THR A 229 -8.82 3.67 -19.74
C THR A 229 -9.66 2.67 -20.54
N THR A 230 -10.37 3.15 -21.58
CA THR A 230 -11.10 2.27 -22.49
C THR A 230 -10.11 1.33 -23.21
N ASP A 231 -10.44 0.03 -23.18
CA ASP A 231 -9.63 -1.04 -23.80
C ASP A 231 -8.19 -1.15 -23.26
N ARG A 232 -7.93 -0.59 -22.06
CA ARG A 232 -6.64 -0.68 -21.38
C ARG A 232 -6.65 -1.78 -20.31
N LYS A 233 -5.53 -2.47 -20.18
CA LYS A 233 -5.30 -3.40 -19.08
C LYS A 233 -4.80 -2.60 -17.87
N ILE A 234 -5.62 -2.58 -16.82
CA ILE A 234 -5.27 -1.97 -15.54
C ILE A 234 -4.75 -3.06 -14.61
N SER A 235 -3.68 -2.78 -13.89
CA SER A 235 -3.09 -3.70 -12.91
C SER A 235 -2.25 -2.93 -11.90
N ILE A 236 -1.66 -3.67 -10.97
CA ILE A 236 -0.66 -3.16 -10.01
C ILE A 236 0.63 -3.98 -10.11
N ARG A 237 1.69 -3.46 -9.53
CA ARG A 237 2.89 -4.23 -9.26
C ARG A 237 2.64 -5.19 -8.10
N PHE A 238 3.30 -6.36 -8.13
CA PHE A 238 3.11 -7.41 -7.11
C PHE A 238 3.51 -6.94 -5.70
N GLU A 239 4.46 -6.00 -5.58
CA GLU A 239 4.96 -5.50 -4.31
C GLU A 239 3.87 -4.79 -3.48
N VAL A 240 2.83 -4.26 -4.13
CA VAL A 240 1.71 -3.56 -3.46
C VAL A 240 0.41 -4.37 -3.43
N GLU A 241 0.47 -5.67 -3.73
CA GLU A 241 -0.71 -6.55 -3.77
C GLU A 241 -1.46 -6.58 -2.43
N LEU A 242 -0.74 -6.47 -1.32
CA LEU A 242 -1.32 -6.42 0.03
C LEU A 242 -2.08 -5.11 0.33
N SER A 243 -1.96 -4.09 -0.52
CA SER A 243 -2.72 -2.83 -0.41
C SER A 243 -4.11 -2.89 -1.05
N VAL A 244 -4.50 -4.01 -1.67
CA VAL A 244 -5.81 -4.17 -2.33
C VAL A 244 -6.92 -4.37 -1.29
N PRO A 245 -8.14 -3.79 -1.48
CA PRO A 245 -8.60 -3.02 -2.64
C PRO A 245 -8.24 -1.54 -2.59
N PHE A 246 -7.93 -0.99 -1.40
CA PHE A 246 -7.59 0.41 -1.19
C PHE A 246 -6.55 0.52 -0.07
N GLY A 247 -5.40 1.04 -0.38
CA GLY A 247 -4.31 1.16 0.60
C GLY A 247 -3.32 2.24 0.22
N ILE A 248 -2.52 2.66 1.18
CA ILE A 248 -1.50 3.68 0.99
C ILE A 248 -0.20 3.16 1.58
N ALA A 249 0.85 3.20 0.79
CA ALA A 249 2.17 2.72 1.19
C ALA A 249 3.27 3.75 0.90
N THR A 250 4.39 3.60 1.59
CA THR A 250 5.67 4.29 1.35
C THR A 250 6.75 3.27 1.02
N TYR A 251 7.84 3.70 0.38
CA TYR A 251 9.00 2.87 0.10
C TYR A 251 10.28 3.57 0.54
N SER A 252 11.05 2.94 1.41
CA SER A 252 12.32 3.48 1.96
C SER A 252 12.16 4.95 2.43
N THR A 253 11.01 5.29 2.99
CA THR A 253 10.59 6.67 3.26
C THR A 253 9.66 6.69 4.47
N THR A 254 9.86 7.63 5.37
CA THR A 254 8.87 7.97 6.41
C THR A 254 7.84 8.92 5.81
N GLY A 255 6.58 8.47 5.73
CA GLY A 255 5.46 9.27 5.24
C GLY A 255 4.48 9.66 6.34
N ALA A 256 3.72 10.71 6.09
CA ALA A 256 2.59 11.10 6.92
C ALA A 256 1.35 11.33 6.07
N LEU A 257 0.18 10.91 6.56
CA LEU A 257 -1.09 10.97 5.86
C LEU A 257 -2.14 11.63 6.74
N ARG A 258 -3.01 12.47 6.17
CA ARG A 258 -4.18 13.05 6.85
C ARG A 258 -5.29 13.39 5.87
N ASN A 259 -6.45 13.79 6.39
CA ASN A 259 -7.60 14.28 5.61
C ASN A 259 -8.05 13.30 4.51
N ILE A 260 -7.94 11.98 4.78
CA ILE A 260 -8.28 10.93 3.82
C ILE A 260 -9.79 10.83 3.72
N ARG A 261 -10.34 11.05 2.52
CA ARG A 261 -11.79 11.04 2.28
C ARG A 261 -12.14 10.57 0.87
N VAL A 262 -13.34 10.02 0.73
CA VAL A 262 -13.88 9.51 -0.53
C VAL A 262 -15.30 9.98 -0.74
N ARG A 263 -15.71 10.17 -1.98
CA ARG A 263 -17.12 10.36 -2.35
C ARG A 263 -17.46 9.63 -3.64
N GLN A 264 -18.72 9.26 -3.78
CA GLN A 264 -19.31 8.82 -5.03
C GLN A 264 -19.57 10.05 -5.93
N LEU A 265 -19.38 9.94 -7.25
CA LEU A 265 -19.59 11.03 -8.22
C LEU A 265 -20.96 10.95 -8.91
#